data_24efbeef1177e8a7c5c9c30c0cbf4ab2
#
_entry.id   24efbeef1177e8a7c5c9c30c0cbf4ab2
#
_cell.length_a   1.000
_cell.length_b   1.000
_cell.length_c   1.000
_cell.angle_alpha   90.00
_cell.angle_beta   90.00
_cell.angle_gamma   90.00
#
_symmetry.space_group_name_H-M   'P 1'
#
loop_
_entity.id
_entity.type
_entity.pdbx_description
1 polymer ?
#
loop_
_entity_poly.entity_id
_entity_poly.type
_entity_poly.pdbx_seq_one_letter_code
_entity_poly.pdbx_strand_id
1 'polypeptide(L)'
;LTTVLNGCSFGLNWHPFPGVNLSKDGGSIYRSIRTTVEYVAAYGPVDWVLIPLTFVNRFEISRINEENDPIEGSYVIDGEFDYNKINAQISDTCYKEWDYAFLNIALFAGWLDNQGIKYLIWDQCNNFNPDMIRGFPGIEKQKFVRENKRVIPILNFCANQYMYENGGEWFEHDSDKEPYQRHYKPEAFAFVKEYLDKYAKDVLNETIDWKSNDE
;
A
#
# COMPACT_ATOMS: atom_id res chain seq x y z
N LEU A 1 -14.66 -9.60 15.04
CA LEU A 1 -13.91 -8.38 14.72
C LEU A 1 -12.82 -8.76 13.70
N THR A 2 -12.65 -7.98 12.65
CA THR A 2 -11.97 -8.38 11.42
C THR A 2 -10.75 -7.52 11.17
N THR A 3 -9.64 -8.14 10.74
CA THR A 3 -8.49 -7.43 10.16
C THR A 3 -8.60 -7.43 8.64
N VAL A 4 -8.49 -6.26 8.03
CA VAL A 4 -8.51 -6.07 6.57
C VAL A 4 -7.11 -5.73 6.07
N LEU A 5 -6.63 -6.50 5.10
CA LEU A 5 -5.43 -6.19 4.30
C LEU A 5 -5.86 -5.68 2.93
N ASN A 6 -5.30 -4.58 2.47
CA ASN A 6 -5.61 -4.06 1.13
C ASN A 6 -4.41 -3.39 0.47
N GLY A 7 -3.96 -3.94 -0.64
CA GLY A 7 -2.80 -3.47 -1.38
C GLY A 7 -2.85 -3.88 -2.86
N CYS A 8 -1.68 -4.04 -3.45
CA CYS A 8 -1.51 -4.53 -4.81
C CYS A 8 -1.16 -6.03 -4.84
N SER A 9 -0.53 -6.51 -5.93
CA SER A 9 -0.05 -7.88 -6.09
C SER A 9 0.83 -8.37 -4.92
N PHE A 10 1.59 -7.48 -4.32
CA PHE A 10 2.39 -7.83 -3.13
C PHE A 10 1.53 -8.22 -1.94
N GLY A 11 0.46 -7.49 -1.64
CA GLY A 11 -0.50 -7.85 -0.60
C GLY A 11 -1.33 -9.09 -0.97
N LEU A 12 -1.62 -9.27 -2.26
CA LEU A 12 -2.32 -10.46 -2.76
C LEU A 12 -1.53 -11.75 -2.50
N ASN A 13 -0.20 -11.69 -2.60
CA ASN A 13 0.68 -12.83 -2.36
C ASN A 13 0.82 -13.19 -0.87
N TRP A 14 0.30 -12.37 0.03
CA TRP A 14 0.21 -12.73 1.44
C TRP A 14 -0.94 -13.74 1.65
N HIS A 15 -0.65 -14.99 1.41
CA HIS A 15 -1.64 -16.06 1.49
C HIS A 15 -1.05 -17.30 2.20
N PRO A 16 -1.78 -17.91 3.17
CA PRO A 16 -3.08 -17.48 3.65
C PRO A 16 -2.98 -16.23 4.54
N PHE A 17 -3.83 -15.24 4.27
CA PHE A 17 -4.02 -14.12 5.19
C PHE A 17 -5.19 -14.44 6.13
N PRO A 18 -5.01 -14.35 7.44
CA PRO A 18 -6.02 -14.81 8.40
C PRO A 18 -7.21 -13.86 8.58
N GLY A 19 -7.27 -12.77 7.84
CA GLY A 19 -8.36 -11.81 7.80
C GLY A 19 -8.96 -11.68 6.40
N VAL A 20 -9.56 -10.51 6.12
CA VAL A 20 -10.09 -10.19 4.79
C VAL A 20 -8.99 -9.57 3.94
N ASN A 21 -8.63 -10.20 2.83
CA ASN A 21 -7.66 -9.66 1.88
C ASN A 21 -8.37 -9.06 0.66
N LEU A 22 -8.39 -7.72 0.57
CA LEU A 22 -8.96 -6.96 -0.53
C LEU A 22 -7.92 -6.58 -1.59
N SER A 23 -6.68 -7.03 -1.44
CA SER A 23 -5.59 -6.73 -2.37
C SER A 23 -5.90 -7.23 -3.77
N LYS A 24 -5.44 -6.50 -4.78
CA LYS A 24 -5.66 -6.85 -6.19
C LYS A 24 -4.39 -6.63 -6.98
N ASP A 25 -4.12 -7.51 -7.92
CA ASP A 25 -3.00 -7.34 -8.84
C ASP A 25 -3.10 -6.00 -9.59
N GLY A 26 -1.96 -5.31 -9.72
CA GLY A 26 -1.90 -3.97 -10.30
C GLY A 26 -2.61 -2.87 -9.49
N GLY A 27 -3.11 -3.16 -8.28
CA GLY A 27 -3.82 -2.17 -7.46
C GLY A 27 -3.00 -0.92 -7.18
N SER A 28 -3.66 0.24 -7.22
CA SER A 28 -3.09 1.54 -6.84
C SER A 28 -3.33 1.85 -5.36
N ILE A 29 -2.63 2.86 -4.82
CA ILE A 29 -2.91 3.41 -3.48
C ILE A 29 -4.37 3.90 -3.40
N TYR A 30 -4.84 4.58 -4.43
CA TYR A 30 -6.20 5.13 -4.50
C TYR A 30 -7.26 4.02 -4.46
N ARG A 31 -7.05 2.92 -5.22
CA ARG A 31 -7.92 1.77 -5.16
C ARG A 31 -7.95 1.16 -3.76
N SER A 32 -6.81 0.98 -3.13
CA SER A 32 -6.74 0.39 -1.80
C SER A 32 -7.50 1.24 -0.79
N ILE A 33 -7.38 2.57 -0.84
CA ILE A 33 -8.15 3.48 0.00
C ILE A 33 -9.65 3.34 -0.29
N ARG A 34 -10.06 3.50 -1.55
CA ARG A 34 -11.47 3.46 -1.97
C ARG A 34 -12.14 2.15 -1.56
N THR A 35 -11.56 1.01 -1.92
CA THR A 35 -12.17 -0.30 -1.64
C THR A 35 -12.18 -0.65 -0.16
N THR A 36 -11.26 -0.10 0.64
CA THR A 36 -11.34 -0.23 2.10
C THR A 36 -12.51 0.57 2.67
N VAL A 37 -12.70 1.81 2.21
CA VAL A 37 -13.85 2.65 2.61
C VAL A 37 -15.16 1.98 2.22
N GLU A 38 -15.27 1.47 0.98
CA GLU A 38 -16.44 0.73 0.48
C GLU A 38 -16.73 -0.52 1.32
N TYR A 39 -15.69 -1.28 1.67
CA TYR A 39 -15.83 -2.47 2.52
C TYR A 39 -16.37 -2.11 3.90
N VAL A 40 -15.78 -1.12 4.57
CA VAL A 40 -16.23 -0.66 5.89
C VAL A 40 -17.66 -0.11 5.83
N ALA A 41 -18.01 0.62 4.78
CA ALA A 41 -19.37 1.12 4.58
C ALA A 41 -20.41 0.00 4.39
N ALA A 42 -20.03 -1.09 3.72
CA ALA A 42 -20.91 -2.21 3.43
C ALA A 42 -21.07 -3.19 4.59
N TYR A 43 -19.98 -3.45 5.33
CA TYR A 43 -19.95 -4.52 6.34
C TYR A 43 -19.79 -4.03 7.78
N GLY A 44 -19.61 -2.72 7.96
CA GLY A 44 -19.42 -2.10 9.27
C GLY A 44 -17.95 -1.98 9.68
N PRO A 45 -17.70 -1.45 10.89
CA PRO A 45 -16.35 -1.19 11.36
C PRO A 45 -15.55 -2.49 11.55
N VAL A 46 -14.26 -2.39 11.24
CA VAL A 46 -13.27 -3.45 11.43
C VAL A 46 -12.31 -3.06 12.56
N ASP A 47 -11.56 -4.01 13.11
CA ASP A 47 -10.59 -3.70 14.16
C ASP A 47 -9.31 -3.08 13.60
N TRP A 48 -8.82 -3.68 12.53
CA TRP A 48 -7.57 -3.29 11.91
C TRP A 48 -7.68 -3.15 10.40
N VAL A 49 -7.02 -2.13 9.89
CA VAL A 49 -6.77 -1.92 8.47
C VAL A 49 -5.26 -1.89 8.22
N LEU A 50 -4.79 -2.75 7.36
CA LEU A 50 -3.40 -2.94 7.00
C LEU A 50 -3.19 -2.57 5.53
N ILE A 51 -2.38 -1.54 5.26
CA ILE A 51 -2.17 -1.01 3.91
C ILE A 51 -0.69 -1.05 3.52
N PRO A 52 -0.26 -2.06 2.78
CA PRO A 52 1.00 -2.04 2.05
C PRO A 52 0.89 -1.08 0.86
N LEU A 53 1.58 0.05 0.94
CA LEU A 53 1.58 1.05 -0.13
C LEU A 53 2.29 0.50 -1.37
N THR A 54 1.61 0.55 -2.49
CA THR A 54 2.15 0.22 -3.80
C THR A 54 2.82 1.43 -4.46
N PHE A 55 3.30 1.27 -5.69
CA PHE A 55 3.93 2.34 -6.45
C PHE A 55 3.02 3.56 -6.60
N VAL A 56 3.56 4.75 -6.29
CA VAL A 56 2.81 6.02 -6.31
C VAL A 56 2.36 6.44 -7.70
N ASN A 57 3.03 5.97 -8.75
CA ASN A 57 2.71 6.25 -10.14
C ASN A 57 1.59 5.36 -10.72
N ARG A 58 0.94 4.54 -9.90
CA ARG A 58 -0.20 3.74 -10.32
C ARG A 58 -1.49 4.53 -10.16
N PHE A 59 -2.27 4.60 -11.22
CA PHE A 59 -3.56 5.30 -11.25
C PHE A 59 -4.71 4.33 -11.42
N GLU A 60 -5.86 4.71 -10.88
CA GLU A 60 -7.15 4.14 -11.24
C GLU A 60 -7.73 4.94 -12.40
N ILE A 61 -7.97 4.27 -13.52
CA ILE A 61 -8.74 4.85 -14.62
C ILE A 61 -10.07 4.12 -14.64
N SER A 62 -11.16 4.83 -14.36
CA SER A 62 -12.50 4.31 -14.58
C SER A 62 -12.72 4.20 -16.09
N ARG A 63 -12.88 2.98 -16.61
CA ARG A 63 -13.43 2.78 -17.95
C ARG A 63 -14.92 2.56 -17.84
N ILE A 64 -15.61 3.09 -18.81
CA ILE A 64 -16.99 2.77 -19.09
C ILE A 64 -16.94 1.76 -20.24
N ASN A 65 -17.58 0.60 -20.09
CA ASN A 65 -17.75 -0.34 -21.18
C ASN A 65 -18.75 0.19 -22.23
N GLU A 66 -18.95 -0.54 -23.33
CA GLU A 66 -19.91 -0.15 -24.37
C GLU A 66 -21.35 -0.06 -23.86
N GLU A 67 -21.65 -0.62 -22.69
CA GLU A 67 -22.94 -0.63 -22.01
C GLU A 67 -23.06 0.49 -20.95
N ASN A 68 -22.06 1.37 -20.86
CA ASN A 68 -21.92 2.46 -19.87
C ASN A 68 -21.72 1.97 -18.41
N ASP A 69 -21.35 0.71 -18.20
CA ASP A 69 -21.01 0.23 -16.86
C ASP A 69 -19.55 0.54 -16.53
N PRO A 70 -19.26 0.96 -15.29
CA PRO A 70 -17.89 1.17 -14.86
C PRO A 70 -17.12 -0.15 -14.85
N ILE A 71 -16.07 -0.26 -15.67
CA ILE A 71 -15.15 -1.38 -15.62
C ILE A 71 -14.16 -1.11 -14.50
N GLU A 72 -14.17 -1.93 -13.46
CA GLU A 72 -13.09 -1.94 -12.47
C GLU A 72 -11.77 -2.36 -13.13
N GLY A 73 -10.88 -1.43 -13.30
CA GLY A 73 -9.54 -1.69 -13.82
C GLY A 73 -8.55 -0.68 -13.27
N SER A 74 -7.62 -1.15 -12.47
CA SER A 74 -6.36 -0.45 -12.29
C SER A 74 -5.57 -0.65 -13.56
N TYR A 75 -5.32 0.37 -14.34
CA TYR A 75 -4.35 0.29 -15.42
C TYR A 75 -2.98 0.65 -14.86
N VAL A 76 -2.12 -0.36 -14.77
CA VAL A 76 -0.70 -0.12 -15.02
C VAL A 76 -0.68 0.36 -16.46
N ILE A 77 -0.15 1.55 -16.70
CA ILE A 77 0.15 1.98 -18.07
C ILE A 77 1.25 1.03 -18.54
N ASP A 78 0.83 -0.06 -19.15
CA ASP A 78 1.70 -1.04 -19.76
C ASP A 78 1.96 -0.58 -21.20
N GLY A 79 3.21 -0.64 -21.59
CA GLY A 79 3.92 -0.35 -22.83
C GLY A 79 3.25 0.00 -24.17
N GLU A 80 1.95 -0.05 -24.31
CA GLU A 80 1.23 0.38 -25.53
C GLU A 80 0.84 1.87 -25.51
N PHE A 81 0.88 2.52 -24.34
CA PHE A 81 0.84 3.97 -24.28
C PHE A 81 2.27 4.48 -24.42
N ASP A 82 2.48 5.44 -25.32
CA ASP A 82 3.76 6.11 -25.52
C ASP A 82 4.19 6.77 -24.20
N TYR A 83 4.85 5.96 -23.37
CA TYR A 83 5.36 6.31 -22.03
C TYR A 83 6.20 7.60 -22.09
N ASN A 84 6.85 7.85 -23.23
CA ASN A 84 7.66 9.03 -23.43
C ASN A 84 6.83 10.30 -23.62
N LYS A 85 5.64 10.21 -24.23
CA LYS A 85 4.73 11.37 -24.34
C LYS A 85 4.02 11.66 -23.03
N ILE A 86 3.64 10.64 -22.30
CA ILE A 86 3.05 10.79 -20.98
C ILE A 86 4.11 11.24 -19.98
N ASN A 87 5.31 10.66 -19.98
CA ASN A 87 6.43 11.08 -19.13
C ASN A 87 6.89 12.51 -19.42
N ALA A 88 6.89 12.98 -20.67
CA ALA A 88 7.20 14.37 -20.96
C ALA A 88 6.13 15.35 -20.39
N GLN A 89 4.88 14.93 -20.32
CA GLN A 89 3.82 15.69 -19.66
C GLN A 89 3.75 15.47 -18.15
N ILE A 90 4.20 14.31 -17.67
CA ILE A 90 4.24 13.92 -16.26
C ILE A 90 5.53 14.38 -15.57
N SER A 91 6.62 14.65 -16.29
CA SER A 91 7.87 15.07 -15.65
C SER A 91 7.73 16.33 -14.80
N ASP A 92 6.83 17.25 -15.18
CA ASP A 92 6.40 18.36 -14.32
C ASP A 92 5.36 17.95 -13.27
N THR A 93 4.78 16.74 -13.36
CA THR A 93 3.73 16.24 -12.49
C THR A 93 4.20 15.19 -11.49
N CYS A 94 5.40 14.62 -11.64
CA CYS A 94 5.97 13.65 -10.69
C CYS A 94 5.88 14.11 -9.23
N TYR A 95 6.18 15.38 -8.98
CA TYR A 95 6.03 15.98 -7.65
C TYR A 95 4.58 16.04 -7.16
N LYS A 96 3.63 16.21 -8.08
CA LYS A 96 2.19 16.26 -7.76
C LYS A 96 1.65 14.89 -7.36
N GLU A 97 2.14 13.83 -7.96
CA GLU A 97 1.72 12.46 -7.62
C GLU A 97 2.09 12.10 -6.19
N TRP A 98 3.30 12.45 -5.76
CA TRP A 98 3.73 12.28 -4.37
C TRP A 98 2.89 13.12 -3.41
N ASP A 99 2.67 14.40 -3.74
CA ASP A 99 1.84 15.28 -2.92
C ASP A 99 0.41 14.75 -2.82
N TYR A 100 -0.16 14.23 -3.91
CA TYR A 100 -1.48 13.61 -3.91
C TYR A 100 -1.50 12.31 -3.12
N ALA A 101 -0.50 11.44 -3.26
CA ALA A 101 -0.40 10.21 -2.49
C ALA A 101 -0.37 10.51 -0.99
N PHE A 102 0.47 11.44 -0.56
CA PHE A 102 0.55 11.86 0.84
C PHE A 102 -0.75 12.49 1.36
N LEU A 103 -1.38 13.36 0.55
CA LEU A 103 -2.67 13.94 0.91
C LEU A 103 -3.73 12.87 1.10
N ASN A 104 -3.82 11.90 0.19
CA ASN A 104 -4.80 10.82 0.28
C ASN A 104 -4.51 9.89 1.47
N ILE A 105 -3.24 9.59 1.74
CA ILE A 105 -2.85 8.82 2.94
C ILE A 105 -3.26 9.58 4.21
N ALA A 106 -3.02 10.89 4.27
CA ALA A 106 -3.37 11.71 5.43
C ALA A 106 -4.89 11.77 5.64
N LEU A 107 -5.66 12.00 4.57
CA LEU A 107 -7.13 12.02 4.63
C LEU A 107 -7.70 10.66 5.04
N PHE A 108 -7.15 9.58 4.50
CA PHE A 108 -7.55 8.23 4.83
C PHE A 108 -7.24 7.88 6.28
N ALA A 109 -6.04 8.21 6.75
CA ALA A 109 -5.66 8.03 8.15
C ALA A 109 -6.61 8.79 9.08
N GLY A 110 -6.91 10.07 8.77
CA GLY A 110 -7.87 10.86 9.54
C GLY A 110 -9.30 10.28 9.51
N TRP A 111 -9.71 9.69 8.39
CA TRP A 111 -10.99 9.00 8.29
C TRP A 111 -11.02 7.74 9.18
N LEU A 112 -9.96 6.91 9.16
CA LEU A 112 -9.83 5.73 10.02
C LEU A 112 -9.87 6.10 11.51
N ASP A 113 -9.13 7.17 11.89
CA ASP A 113 -9.16 7.70 13.26
C ASP A 113 -10.58 8.11 13.68
N ASN A 114 -11.32 8.79 12.80
CA ASN A 114 -12.72 9.18 13.07
C ASN A 114 -13.67 7.99 13.19
N GLN A 115 -13.39 6.86 12.51
CA GLN A 115 -14.16 5.63 12.63
C GLN A 115 -13.75 4.80 13.86
N GLY A 116 -12.70 5.18 14.58
CA GLY A 116 -12.11 4.40 15.68
C GLY A 116 -11.46 3.10 15.21
N ILE A 117 -11.08 3.02 13.94
CA ILE A 117 -10.45 1.85 13.33
C ILE A 117 -8.95 1.96 13.50
N LYS A 118 -8.32 0.92 14.03
CA LYS A 118 -6.86 0.82 14.11
C LYS A 118 -6.27 0.53 12.73
N TYR A 119 -5.09 1.07 12.45
CA TYR A 119 -4.46 0.84 11.16
C TYR A 119 -2.94 0.86 11.24
N LEU A 120 -2.32 0.23 10.24
CA LEU A 120 -0.91 0.41 9.90
C LEU A 120 -0.80 0.60 8.38
N ILE A 121 -0.05 1.61 7.99
CA ILE A 121 0.27 1.92 6.60
C ILE A 121 1.79 1.90 6.47
N TRP A 122 2.32 1.16 5.49
CA TRP A 122 3.78 1.05 5.30
C TRP A 122 4.17 1.03 3.84
N ASP A 123 5.44 1.34 3.56
CA ASP A 123 5.99 1.24 2.22
C ASP A 123 6.31 -0.23 1.88
N GLN A 124 5.72 -0.73 0.81
CA GLN A 124 5.96 -2.08 0.33
C GLN A 124 7.11 -2.14 -0.69
N CYS A 125 7.25 -1.09 -1.53
CA CYS A 125 8.00 -1.13 -2.76
C CYS A 125 9.14 -0.10 -2.85
N ASN A 126 9.62 0.41 -1.73
CA ASN A 126 10.68 1.43 -1.67
C ASN A 126 10.32 2.75 -2.41
N ASN A 127 9.05 3.13 -2.39
CA ASN A 127 8.60 4.39 -2.99
C ASN A 127 9.15 5.62 -2.28
N PHE A 128 9.37 5.50 -0.98
CA PHE A 128 9.69 6.59 -0.09
C PHE A 128 11.17 6.60 0.32
N ASN A 129 12.03 6.04 -0.52
CA ASN A 129 13.47 6.07 -0.30
C ASN A 129 13.94 7.53 -0.17
N PRO A 130 14.68 7.87 0.92
CA PRO A 130 15.18 9.22 1.16
C PRO A 130 15.97 9.81 0.00
N ASP A 131 16.70 8.98 -0.75
CA ASP A 131 17.50 9.42 -1.88
C ASP A 131 16.64 9.79 -3.10
N MET A 132 15.50 9.16 -3.26
CA MET A 132 14.52 9.51 -4.30
C MET A 132 13.70 10.76 -3.94
N ILE A 133 13.55 11.05 -2.65
CA ILE A 133 12.72 12.15 -2.15
C ILE A 133 13.55 13.41 -1.86
N ARG A 134 14.88 13.31 -1.87
CA ARG A 134 15.77 14.47 -1.68
C ARG A 134 15.49 15.52 -2.77
N GLY A 135 15.04 16.69 -2.31
CA GLY A 135 14.72 17.81 -3.20
C GLY A 135 13.23 17.97 -3.53
N PHE A 136 12.36 17.15 -2.99
CA PHE A 136 10.91 17.37 -3.09
C PHE A 136 10.50 18.60 -2.27
N PRO A 137 10.01 19.67 -2.90
CA PRO A 137 9.67 20.92 -2.19
C PRO A 137 8.44 20.79 -1.28
N GLY A 138 7.77 19.65 -1.26
CA GLY A 138 6.57 19.40 -0.47
C GLY A 138 6.79 18.62 0.82
N ILE A 139 8.00 18.11 1.08
CA ILE A 139 8.23 17.15 2.18
C ILE A 139 7.95 17.76 3.56
N GLU A 140 8.16 19.05 3.72
CA GLU A 140 7.82 19.79 4.96
C GLU A 140 6.30 19.87 5.17
N LYS A 141 5.52 19.94 4.08
CA LYS A 141 4.04 19.99 4.13
C LYS A 141 3.42 18.66 4.55
N GLN A 142 4.21 17.61 4.52
CA GLN A 142 3.77 16.23 4.79
C GLN A 142 4.08 15.79 6.22
N LYS A 143 4.37 16.75 7.09
CA LYS A 143 4.69 16.53 8.50
C LYS A 143 3.68 15.60 9.18
N PHE A 144 2.39 15.76 8.88
CA PHE A 144 1.33 14.92 9.44
C PHE A 144 1.56 13.42 9.17
N VAL A 145 1.86 13.04 7.93
CA VAL A 145 2.10 11.63 7.57
C VAL A 145 3.38 11.12 8.22
N ARG A 146 4.41 11.96 8.31
CA ARG A 146 5.72 11.60 8.89
C ARG A 146 5.68 11.46 10.41
N GLU A 147 4.82 12.21 11.09
CA GLU A 147 4.65 12.18 12.54
C GLU A 147 3.59 11.19 13.00
N ASN A 148 2.77 10.67 12.08
CA ASN A 148 1.77 9.67 12.40
C ASN A 148 2.43 8.30 12.61
N LYS A 149 2.47 7.86 13.86
CA LYS A 149 3.07 6.57 14.23
C LYS A 149 2.41 5.36 13.60
N ARG A 150 1.18 5.48 13.10
CA ARG A 150 0.46 4.42 12.40
C ARG A 150 0.81 4.35 10.92
N VAL A 151 1.44 5.38 10.39
CA VAL A 151 2.11 5.36 9.11
C VAL A 151 3.57 5.01 9.39
N ILE A 152 3.90 3.72 9.33
CA ILE A 152 5.23 3.20 9.67
C ILE A 152 6.25 3.95 8.83
N PRO A 153 7.36 4.38 9.43
CA PRO A 153 8.24 5.43 8.88
C PRO A 153 8.58 5.13 7.43
N ILE A 154 7.86 5.79 6.59
CA ILE A 154 7.91 5.71 5.13
C ILE A 154 9.35 5.78 4.64
N LEU A 155 10.19 6.54 5.34
CA LEU A 155 11.59 6.79 4.94
C LEU A 155 12.59 5.70 5.41
N ASN A 156 12.19 4.77 6.28
CA ASN A 156 13.12 3.82 6.92
C ASN A 156 12.68 2.36 6.89
N PHE A 157 11.54 2.07 6.27
CA PHE A 157 11.05 0.71 6.18
C PHE A 157 10.42 0.45 4.81
N CYS A 158 10.98 -0.50 4.07
CA CYS A 158 10.40 -1.09 2.88
C CYS A 158 10.21 -2.58 3.12
N ALA A 159 8.97 -3.08 3.06
CA ALA A 159 8.69 -4.46 3.39
C ALA A 159 9.38 -5.45 2.44
N ASN A 160 9.45 -5.17 1.14
CA ASN A 160 10.15 -6.02 0.18
C ASN A 160 11.66 -6.09 0.48
N GLN A 161 12.29 -4.95 0.78
CA GLN A 161 13.70 -4.92 1.16
C GLN A 161 13.93 -5.69 2.47
N TYR A 162 13.05 -5.51 3.45
CA TYR A 162 13.12 -6.22 4.73
C TYR A 162 13.00 -7.75 4.57
N MET A 163 12.06 -8.21 3.71
CA MET A 163 11.95 -9.64 3.39
C MET A 163 13.24 -10.17 2.76
N TYR A 164 13.84 -9.44 1.83
CA TYR A 164 15.11 -9.82 1.22
C TYR A 164 16.23 -9.95 2.23
N GLU A 165 16.40 -8.97 3.10
CA GLU A 165 17.46 -8.93 4.13
C GLU A 165 17.32 -10.05 5.17
N ASN A 166 16.10 -10.55 5.38
CA ASN A 166 15.82 -11.66 6.29
C ASN A 166 15.75 -13.03 5.59
N GLY A 167 16.19 -13.12 4.33
CA GLY A 167 16.29 -14.38 3.61
C GLY A 167 14.97 -14.86 3.01
N GLY A 168 14.01 -13.97 2.81
CA GLY A 168 12.75 -14.28 2.15
C GLY A 168 12.98 -14.73 0.71
N GLU A 169 12.31 -15.81 0.32
CA GLU A 169 12.34 -16.31 -1.05
C GLU A 169 11.35 -15.55 -1.95
N TRP A 170 11.72 -15.39 -3.21
CA TRP A 170 10.90 -14.74 -4.25
C TRP A 170 10.61 -15.70 -5.41
N PHE A 171 9.69 -15.31 -6.27
CA PHE A 171 9.37 -16.08 -7.47
C PHE A 171 10.48 -15.93 -8.52
N GLU A 172 10.82 -17.03 -9.21
CA GLU A 172 11.94 -17.08 -10.18
C GLU A 172 11.81 -16.06 -11.31
N HIS A 173 10.59 -15.74 -11.74
CA HIS A 173 10.36 -14.76 -12.80
C HIS A 173 10.74 -13.32 -12.40
N ASP A 174 11.04 -13.08 -11.13
CA ASP A 174 11.49 -11.80 -10.60
C ASP A 174 12.99 -11.77 -10.27
N SER A 175 13.75 -12.78 -10.70
CA SER A 175 15.17 -12.94 -10.33
C SER A 175 16.07 -11.81 -10.86
N ASP A 176 15.70 -11.17 -11.95
CA ASP A 176 16.40 -10.05 -12.58
C ASP A 176 16.01 -8.67 -12.01
N LYS A 177 15.00 -8.63 -11.15
CA LYS A 177 14.53 -7.39 -10.52
C LYS A 177 15.31 -7.03 -9.27
N GLU A 178 15.32 -5.75 -8.95
CA GLU A 178 15.82 -5.29 -7.66
C GLU A 178 14.96 -5.85 -6.49
N PRO A 179 15.55 -6.10 -5.30
CA PRO A 179 14.83 -6.73 -4.19
C PRO A 179 13.47 -6.08 -3.86
N TYR A 180 13.40 -4.77 -3.89
CA TYR A 180 12.17 -4.03 -3.59
C TYR A 180 11.09 -4.12 -4.68
N GLN A 181 11.42 -4.68 -5.85
CA GLN A 181 10.49 -4.89 -6.97
C GLN A 181 10.02 -6.35 -7.10
N ARG A 182 10.58 -7.26 -6.31
CA ARG A 182 10.29 -8.69 -6.38
C ARG A 182 8.97 -9.03 -5.72
N HIS A 183 8.28 -10.02 -6.28
CA HIS A 183 7.17 -10.68 -5.62
C HIS A 183 7.71 -11.82 -4.76
N TYR A 184 7.50 -11.74 -3.48
CA TYR A 184 7.95 -12.74 -2.52
C TYR A 184 6.94 -13.87 -2.38
N LYS A 185 7.44 -15.07 -2.09
CA LYS A 185 6.59 -16.21 -1.75
C LYS A 185 5.84 -15.96 -0.44
N PRO A 186 4.70 -16.63 -0.22
CA PRO A 186 3.85 -16.41 0.96
C PRO A 186 4.59 -16.51 2.29
N GLU A 187 5.55 -17.43 2.39
CA GLU A 187 6.32 -17.68 3.62
C GLU A 187 7.14 -16.46 4.06
N ALA A 188 7.62 -15.65 3.11
CA ALA A 188 8.40 -14.45 3.42
C ALA A 188 7.59 -13.38 4.17
N PHE A 189 6.27 -13.40 4.05
CA PHE A 189 5.42 -12.46 4.78
C PHE A 189 5.39 -12.69 6.29
N ALA A 190 5.87 -13.85 6.77
CA ALA A 190 6.07 -14.08 8.19
C ALA A 190 7.03 -13.04 8.81
N PHE A 191 8.06 -12.61 8.07
CA PHE A 191 8.98 -11.57 8.54
C PHE A 191 8.27 -10.22 8.67
N VAL A 192 7.44 -9.86 7.70
CA VAL A 192 6.66 -8.60 7.76
C VAL A 192 5.66 -8.66 8.91
N LYS A 193 4.98 -9.78 9.09
CA LYS A 193 4.06 -9.98 10.22
C LYS A 193 4.75 -9.78 11.56
N GLU A 194 5.88 -10.42 11.77
CA GLU A 194 6.66 -10.30 13.00
C GLU A 194 7.08 -8.84 13.25
N TYR A 195 7.54 -8.15 12.20
CA TYR A 195 7.88 -6.73 12.29
C TYR A 195 6.67 -5.87 12.69
N LEU A 196 5.50 -6.08 12.06
CA LEU A 196 4.29 -5.32 12.34
C LEU A 196 3.77 -5.59 13.77
N ASP A 197 3.78 -6.84 14.23
CA ASP A 197 3.41 -7.21 15.59
C ASP A 197 4.32 -6.54 16.64
N LYS A 198 5.63 -6.58 16.39
CA LYS A 198 6.60 -5.90 17.25
C LYS A 198 6.39 -4.39 17.24
N TYR A 199 6.21 -3.79 16.06
CA TYR A 199 5.98 -2.35 15.94
C TYR A 199 4.70 -1.92 16.66
N ALA A 200 3.58 -2.62 16.45
CA ALA A 200 2.32 -2.33 17.11
C ALA A 200 2.47 -2.40 18.64
N LYS A 201 3.17 -3.41 19.15
CA LYS A 201 3.42 -3.57 20.58
C LYS A 201 4.33 -2.48 21.15
N ASP A 202 5.47 -2.25 20.53
CA ASP A 202 6.54 -1.42 21.10
C ASP A 202 6.28 0.09 20.92
N VAL A 203 5.63 0.49 19.83
CA VAL A 203 5.41 1.89 19.46
C VAL A 203 4.00 2.36 19.77
N LEU A 204 2.99 1.51 19.54
CA LEU A 204 1.58 1.86 19.72
C LEU A 204 0.99 1.30 21.03
N ASN A 205 1.68 0.37 21.70
CA ASN A 205 1.18 -0.39 22.85
C ASN A 205 -0.12 -1.14 22.51
N GLU A 206 -0.18 -1.75 21.33
CA GLU A 206 -1.33 -2.45 20.77
C GLU A 206 -0.96 -3.85 20.29
N THR A 207 -1.95 -4.68 20.08
CA THR A 207 -1.81 -6.03 19.49
C THR A 207 -2.67 -6.09 18.25
N ILE A 208 -2.11 -6.61 17.14
CA ILE A 208 -2.86 -6.86 15.92
C ILE A 208 -3.59 -8.20 16.09
N ASP A 209 -4.91 -8.19 15.97
CA ASP A 209 -5.68 -9.42 15.92
C ASP A 209 -5.76 -9.92 14.47
N TRP A 210 -4.99 -10.98 14.17
CA TRP A 210 -4.90 -11.56 12.83
C TRP A 210 -6.05 -12.52 12.49
N LYS A 211 -7.09 -12.61 13.31
CA LYS A 211 -8.17 -13.58 13.10
C LYS A 211 -9.11 -13.18 11.97
N SER A 212 -9.64 -14.19 11.28
CA SER A 212 -10.81 -14.05 10.42
C SER A 212 -12.10 -14.13 11.25
N ASN A 213 -13.21 -13.60 10.71
CA ASN A 213 -14.55 -13.74 11.32
C ASN A 213 -15.13 -15.17 11.23
N ASP A 214 -14.38 -16.14 10.69
CA ASP A 214 -14.88 -17.49 10.40
C ASP A 214 -14.56 -18.52 11.49
N GLU A 215 -14.19 -18.06 12.71
CA GLU A 215 -14.09 -18.91 13.90
C GLU A 215 -15.15 -18.60 14.95
#